data_e7cf36aa4be2ab5760d3b33301dda683
#
_entry.id   e7cf36aa4be2ab5760d3b33301dda683
#
_cell.length_a   1.000
_cell.length_b   1.000
_cell.length_c   1.000
_cell.angle_alpha   90.00
_cell.angle_beta   90.00
_cell.angle_gamma   90.00
#
_symmetry.space_group_name_H-M   'P 1'
#
loop_
_entity.id
_entity.type
_entity.pdbx_description
1 polymer ?
#
loop_
_entity_poly.entity_id
_entity_poly.type
_entity_poly.pdbx_seq_one_letter_code
_entity_poly.pdbx_strand_id
1 'polypeptide(L)'
;MFHVELRQFPHQARAFNLTREELDARIVAPWLAGTPIELQDRRWTSEKAKLTIVEGAELRPDEIGLGRGWNNATKGGQDVTAKLLDEVRHTQQAPVDELKEAIVAACAGSPIALAQVVAVAAAREPQRRPSELLGAAEQGVWELLHAGRLRLLRHGEEVPRERWQPVLLSWLSWTGTEVTVEAA
;
A
#
# COMPACT_ATOMS: atom_id res chain seq x y z
N MET A 1 7.72 -16.54 16.46
CA MET A 1 6.26 -16.45 16.21
C MET A 1 5.76 -15.05 16.51
N PHE A 2 4.61 -14.69 15.95
CA PHE A 2 4.01 -13.38 16.17
C PHE A 2 2.71 -13.51 16.95
N HIS A 3 2.48 -12.56 17.85
CA HIS A 3 1.29 -12.45 18.66
C HIS A 3 0.69 -11.06 18.42
N VAL A 4 -0.63 -10.99 18.23
CA VAL A 4 -1.32 -9.77 17.83
C VAL A 4 -2.40 -9.42 18.85
N GLU A 5 -2.47 -8.15 19.20
CA GLU A 5 -3.62 -7.57 19.90
C GLU A 5 -4.22 -6.43 19.04
N LEU A 6 -5.53 -6.51 18.83
CA LEU A 6 -6.36 -5.42 18.34
C LEU A 6 -7.20 -4.89 19.48
N ARG A 7 -7.13 -3.59 19.75
CA ARG A 7 -7.81 -2.95 20.86
C ARG A 7 -8.59 -1.73 20.44
N GLN A 8 -9.88 -1.74 20.75
CA GLN A 8 -10.78 -0.59 20.63
C GLN A 8 -11.69 -0.60 21.87
N PHE A 9 -11.42 0.30 22.80
CA PHE A 9 -12.14 0.31 24.08
C PHE A 9 -13.67 0.25 23.89
N PRO A 10 -14.39 -0.59 24.63
CA PRO A 10 -13.94 -1.52 25.69
C PRO A 10 -13.50 -2.91 25.19
N HIS A 11 -13.40 -3.11 23.87
CA HIS A 11 -13.17 -4.41 23.24
C HIS A 11 -11.69 -4.64 22.89
N GLN A 12 -11.32 -5.91 22.92
CA GLN A 12 -10.01 -6.38 22.47
C GLN A 12 -10.15 -7.76 21.81
N ALA A 13 -9.29 -8.03 20.82
CA ALA A 13 -9.13 -9.34 20.21
C ALA A 13 -7.65 -9.68 20.09
N ARG A 14 -7.33 -10.97 20.17
CA ARG A 14 -5.95 -11.46 20.17
C ARG A 14 -5.80 -12.68 19.28
N ALA A 15 -4.67 -12.75 18.59
CA ALA A 15 -4.23 -13.94 17.87
C ALA A 15 -2.81 -14.29 18.35
N PHE A 16 -2.51 -15.57 18.43
CA PHE A 16 -1.25 -16.07 18.95
C PHE A 16 -0.62 -17.04 17.95
N ASN A 17 0.70 -17.16 18.01
CA ASN A 17 1.49 -18.12 17.24
C ASN A 17 1.30 -17.99 15.72
N LEU A 18 1.15 -16.76 15.23
CA LEU A 18 1.11 -16.53 13.78
C LEU A 18 2.51 -16.68 13.17
N THR A 19 2.60 -17.33 12.03
CA THR A 19 3.77 -17.25 11.18
C THR A 19 3.87 -15.87 10.56
N ARG A 20 5.00 -15.53 9.94
CA ARG A 20 5.15 -14.26 9.21
C ARG A 20 4.15 -14.16 8.07
N GLU A 21 3.96 -15.23 7.31
CA GLU A 21 3.02 -15.28 6.21
C GLU A 21 1.56 -15.07 6.66
N GLU A 22 1.14 -15.74 7.74
CA GLU A 22 -0.20 -15.55 8.30
C GLU A 22 -0.41 -14.15 8.85
N LEU A 23 0.60 -13.58 9.52
CA LEU A 23 0.57 -12.22 10.02
C LEU A 23 0.40 -11.23 8.88
N ASP A 24 1.21 -11.34 7.83
CA ASP A 24 1.18 -10.43 6.70
C ASP A 24 -0.16 -10.51 5.94
N ALA A 25 -0.64 -11.72 5.66
CA ALA A 25 -1.88 -11.92 4.90
C ALA A 25 -3.14 -11.51 5.69
N ARG A 26 -3.21 -11.83 6.99
CA ARG A 26 -4.44 -11.68 7.78
C ARG A 26 -4.51 -10.37 8.56
N ILE A 27 -3.37 -9.74 8.85
CA ILE A 27 -3.29 -8.58 9.74
C ILE A 27 -2.65 -7.38 9.05
N VAL A 28 -1.38 -7.52 8.61
CA VAL A 28 -0.59 -6.36 8.18
C VAL A 28 -1.10 -5.78 6.86
N ALA A 29 -1.32 -6.63 5.84
CA ALA A 29 -1.81 -6.17 4.54
C ALA A 29 -3.22 -5.55 4.64
N PRO A 30 -4.23 -6.18 5.29
CA PRO A 30 -5.52 -5.55 5.52
C PRO A 30 -5.43 -4.25 6.34
N TRP A 31 -4.57 -4.20 7.37
CA TRP A 31 -4.37 -3.02 8.19
C TRP A 31 -3.87 -1.82 7.39
N LEU A 32 -2.85 -2.03 6.55
CA LEU A 32 -2.28 -0.99 5.70
C LEU A 32 -3.23 -0.56 4.58
N ALA A 33 -4.02 -1.49 4.05
CA ALA A 33 -5.05 -1.21 3.05
C ALA A 33 -6.30 -0.53 3.61
N GLY A 34 -6.42 -0.36 4.95
CA GLY A 34 -7.63 0.15 5.59
C GLY A 34 -8.83 -0.79 5.49
N THR A 35 -8.63 -2.05 5.07
CA THR A 35 -9.69 -3.05 5.02
C THR A 35 -9.96 -3.64 6.40
N PRO A 36 -11.22 -3.97 6.74
CA PRO A 36 -11.54 -4.55 8.02
C PRO A 36 -10.84 -5.91 8.25
N ILE A 37 -10.25 -6.07 9.42
CA ILE A 37 -9.70 -7.35 9.90
C ILE A 37 -10.80 -8.08 10.68
N GLU A 38 -11.07 -9.32 10.32
CA GLU A 38 -11.98 -10.18 11.07
C GLU A 38 -11.20 -11.01 12.09
N LEU A 39 -11.45 -10.76 13.38
CA LEU A 39 -10.80 -11.47 14.46
C LEU A 39 -11.77 -11.62 15.65
N GLN A 40 -11.97 -12.86 16.13
CA GLN A 40 -12.86 -13.19 17.26
C GLN A 40 -14.28 -12.64 17.06
N ASP A 41 -14.89 -12.98 15.90
CA ASP A 41 -16.26 -12.60 15.49
C ASP A 41 -16.54 -11.09 15.44
N ARG A 42 -15.49 -10.30 15.28
CA ARG A 42 -15.56 -8.83 15.16
C ARG A 42 -14.74 -8.32 14.00
N ARG A 43 -15.18 -7.17 13.48
CA ARG A 43 -14.47 -6.39 12.46
C ARG A 43 -13.71 -5.25 13.11
N TRP A 44 -12.43 -5.16 12.79
CA TRP A 44 -11.51 -4.16 13.30
C TRP A 44 -10.97 -3.32 12.15
N THR A 45 -10.96 -2.00 12.30
CA THR A 45 -10.43 -1.07 11.29
C THR A 45 -9.28 -0.25 11.87
N SER A 46 -8.31 0.10 11.04
CA SER A 46 -7.15 0.90 11.44
C SER A 46 -7.51 2.30 11.94
N GLU A 47 -8.67 2.83 11.55
CA GLU A 47 -9.17 4.13 12.01
C GLU A 47 -9.63 4.12 13.49
N LYS A 48 -10.12 2.98 13.97
CA LYS A 48 -10.79 2.88 15.29
C LYS A 48 -10.03 2.04 16.29
N ALA A 49 -9.22 1.11 15.82
CA ALA A 49 -8.49 0.19 16.67
C ALA A 49 -7.01 0.52 16.74
N LYS A 50 -6.36 0.13 17.83
CA LYS A 50 -4.91 0.10 17.98
C LYS A 50 -4.43 -1.32 17.70
N LEU A 51 -3.44 -1.46 16.81
CA LEU A 51 -2.74 -2.71 16.54
C LEU A 51 -1.45 -2.75 17.39
N THR A 52 -1.20 -3.92 17.98
CA THR A 52 0.09 -4.24 18.62
C THR A 52 0.53 -5.62 18.15
N ILE A 53 1.76 -5.73 17.67
CA ILE A 53 2.37 -6.98 17.20
C ILE A 53 3.62 -7.24 18.05
N VAL A 54 3.65 -8.39 18.68
CA VAL A 54 4.78 -8.84 19.51
C VAL A 54 5.43 -10.05 18.84
N GLU A 55 6.73 -9.98 18.60
CA GLU A 55 7.53 -11.12 18.17
C GLU A 55 8.12 -11.81 19.41
N GLY A 56 7.91 -13.11 19.51
CA GLY A 56 8.36 -13.89 20.66
C GLY A 56 8.36 -15.40 20.40
N ALA A 57 8.59 -16.15 21.46
CA ALA A 57 8.54 -17.61 21.39
C ALA A 57 7.12 -18.12 21.09
N GLU A 58 7.02 -19.32 20.55
CA GLU A 58 5.74 -20.01 20.43
C GLU A 58 5.15 -20.29 21.80
N LEU A 59 3.90 -19.91 22.01
CA LEU A 59 3.17 -20.16 23.23
C LEU A 59 2.44 -21.50 23.15
N ARG A 60 2.56 -22.31 24.18
CA ARG A 60 1.81 -23.54 24.31
C ARG A 60 0.33 -23.26 24.61
N PRO A 61 -0.57 -24.21 24.34
CA PRO A 61 -2.00 -24.04 24.62
C PRO A 61 -2.33 -23.68 26.07
N ASP A 62 -1.60 -24.24 27.04
CA ASP A 62 -1.74 -23.94 28.46
C ASP A 62 -1.27 -22.52 28.83
N GLU A 63 -0.33 -21.97 28.09
CA GLU A 63 0.16 -20.59 28.24
C GLU A 63 -0.79 -19.54 27.65
N ILE A 64 -1.54 -19.91 26.61
CA ILE A 64 -2.57 -19.05 25.98
C ILE A 64 -3.84 -19.03 26.82
N GLY A 65 -4.18 -20.16 27.43
CA GLY A 65 -5.38 -20.35 28.21
C GLY A 65 -5.50 -19.41 29.43
N LEU A 66 -6.69 -19.38 30.04
CA LEU A 66 -6.99 -18.61 31.28
C LEU A 66 -6.71 -17.10 31.17
N GLY A 67 -6.73 -16.53 29.95
CA GLY A 67 -6.49 -15.10 29.72
C GLY A 67 -5.03 -14.63 29.90
N ARG A 68 -4.07 -15.53 30.08
CA ARG A 68 -2.65 -15.21 30.34
C ARG A 68 -1.83 -15.04 29.07
N GLY A 69 -2.32 -15.49 27.90
CA GLY A 69 -1.55 -15.54 26.65
C GLY A 69 -0.88 -14.23 26.31
N TRP A 70 -1.57 -13.10 26.44
CA TRP A 70 -0.98 -11.81 26.12
C TRP A 70 0.16 -11.41 27.07
N ASN A 71 -0.01 -11.63 28.36
CA ASN A 71 1.04 -11.37 29.33
C ASN A 71 2.27 -12.27 29.10
N ASN A 72 2.06 -13.53 28.71
CA ASN A 72 3.14 -14.44 28.39
C ASN A 72 3.86 -14.00 27.10
N ALA A 73 3.13 -13.61 26.05
CA ALA A 73 3.67 -13.08 24.81
C ALA A 73 4.53 -11.83 25.05
N THR A 74 4.03 -10.87 25.84
CA THR A 74 4.71 -9.59 26.09
C THR A 74 5.88 -9.70 27.07
N LYS A 75 5.87 -10.65 28.00
CA LYS A 75 6.91 -10.80 29.02
C LYS A 75 8.28 -11.16 28.44
N GLY A 76 8.31 -11.92 27.33
CA GLY A 76 9.54 -12.34 26.67
C GLY A 76 9.66 -11.89 25.22
N GLY A 77 8.65 -11.19 24.72
CA GLY A 77 8.58 -10.74 23.33
C GLY A 77 8.93 -9.26 23.15
N GLN A 78 9.23 -8.89 21.91
CA GLN A 78 9.52 -7.53 21.51
C GLN A 78 8.34 -6.94 20.70
N ASP A 79 7.92 -5.73 21.01
CA ASP A 79 6.97 -4.99 20.16
C ASP A 79 7.66 -4.61 18.84
N VAL A 80 7.18 -5.18 17.76
CA VAL A 80 7.71 -4.98 16.41
C VAL A 80 6.70 -4.29 15.48
N THR A 81 5.61 -3.74 16.03
CA THR A 81 4.51 -3.16 15.28
C THR A 81 4.99 -2.12 14.27
N ALA A 82 5.68 -1.09 14.73
CA ALA A 82 6.15 -0.01 13.86
C ALA A 82 7.12 -0.53 12.80
N LYS A 83 8.09 -1.36 13.21
CA LYS A 83 9.09 -1.94 12.31
C LYS A 83 8.43 -2.73 11.17
N LEU A 84 7.48 -3.63 11.49
CA LEU A 84 6.82 -4.47 10.50
C LEU A 84 5.92 -3.67 9.56
N LEU A 85 5.18 -2.69 10.07
CA LEU A 85 4.36 -1.82 9.23
C LEU A 85 5.22 -0.99 8.26
N ASP A 86 6.37 -0.52 8.71
CA ASP A 86 7.30 0.24 7.87
C ASP A 86 8.00 -0.65 6.83
N GLU A 87 8.43 -1.86 7.19
CA GLU A 87 9.00 -2.83 6.24
C GLU A 87 8.03 -3.13 5.10
N VAL A 88 6.75 -3.42 5.41
CA VAL A 88 5.75 -3.74 4.39
C VAL A 88 5.43 -2.51 3.53
N ARG A 89 5.33 -1.31 4.13
CA ARG A 89 5.16 -0.06 3.36
C ARG A 89 6.31 0.15 2.40
N HIS A 90 7.55 0.00 2.84
CA HIS A 90 8.73 0.15 1.97
C HIS A 90 8.75 -0.90 0.85
N THR A 91 8.40 -2.14 1.17
CA THR A 91 8.31 -3.21 0.16
C THR A 91 7.22 -2.93 -0.88
N GLN A 92 6.11 -2.33 -0.48
CA GLN A 92 5.04 -1.91 -1.39
C GLN A 92 5.40 -0.64 -2.18
N GLN A 93 6.24 0.21 -1.63
CA GLN A 93 6.66 1.47 -2.24
C GLN A 93 7.78 1.31 -3.27
N ALA A 94 8.69 0.35 -3.08
CA ALA A 94 9.81 0.11 -3.99
C ALA A 94 9.38 -0.11 -5.46
N PRO A 95 8.35 -0.92 -5.79
CA PRO A 95 7.86 -1.05 -7.16
C PRO A 95 7.30 0.25 -7.74
N VAL A 96 6.68 1.09 -6.91
CA VAL A 96 6.14 2.40 -7.34
C VAL A 96 7.28 3.36 -7.64
N ASP A 97 8.34 3.38 -6.83
CA ASP A 97 9.52 4.21 -7.06
C ASP A 97 10.27 3.80 -8.33
N GLU A 98 10.44 2.52 -8.58
CA GLU A 98 11.00 2.01 -9.83
C GLU A 98 10.13 2.35 -11.05
N LEU A 99 8.81 2.30 -10.91
CA LEU A 99 7.89 2.71 -11.96
C LEU A 99 8.02 4.21 -12.24
N LYS A 100 8.12 5.06 -11.21
CA LYS A 100 8.33 6.52 -11.37
C LYS A 100 9.58 6.83 -12.16
N GLU A 101 10.71 6.18 -11.84
CA GLU A 101 11.94 6.37 -12.61
C GLU A 101 11.79 5.93 -14.07
N ALA A 102 11.07 4.84 -14.34
CA ALA A 102 10.80 4.40 -15.69
C ALA A 102 9.88 5.37 -16.47
N ILE A 103 8.88 5.95 -15.81
CA ILE A 103 8.02 6.98 -16.43
C ILE A 103 8.85 8.19 -16.81
N VAL A 104 9.69 8.70 -15.91
CA VAL A 104 10.57 9.85 -16.19
C VAL A 104 11.54 9.53 -17.34
N ALA A 105 12.14 8.35 -17.33
CA ALA A 105 13.02 7.90 -18.41
C ALA A 105 12.29 7.83 -19.78
N ALA A 106 11.05 7.36 -19.79
CA ALA A 106 10.23 7.30 -21.01
C ALA A 106 9.88 8.71 -21.54
N CYS A 107 9.77 9.70 -20.66
CA CYS A 107 9.49 11.09 -21.01
C CYS A 107 10.75 11.90 -21.43
N ALA A 108 11.96 11.36 -21.27
CA ALA A 108 13.21 12.11 -21.45
C ALA A 108 13.45 12.66 -22.88
N GLY A 109 12.76 12.12 -23.90
CA GLY A 109 12.96 12.53 -25.30
C GLY A 109 11.78 13.26 -25.90
N SER A 110 10.57 13.04 -25.42
CA SER A 110 9.33 13.63 -25.91
C SER A 110 8.17 13.36 -24.96
N PRO A 111 7.09 14.17 -25.01
CA PRO A 111 5.87 13.87 -24.28
C PRO A 111 5.32 12.49 -24.66
N ILE A 112 4.86 11.73 -23.67
CA ILE A 112 4.20 10.44 -23.90
C ILE A 112 2.73 10.49 -23.44
N ALA A 113 1.85 9.77 -24.15
CA ALA A 113 0.46 9.68 -23.77
C ALA A 113 0.31 8.90 -22.44
N LEU A 114 -0.71 9.23 -21.64
CA LEU A 114 -0.99 8.50 -20.42
C LEU A 114 -1.22 6.98 -20.66
N ALA A 115 -1.79 6.62 -21.81
CA ALA A 115 -1.90 5.23 -22.24
C ALA A 115 -0.55 4.52 -22.34
N GLN A 116 0.52 5.23 -22.76
CA GLN A 116 1.88 4.69 -22.82
C GLN A 116 2.49 4.52 -21.44
N VAL A 117 2.10 5.35 -20.45
CA VAL A 117 2.52 5.16 -19.05
C VAL A 117 1.99 3.83 -18.51
N VAL A 118 0.73 3.47 -18.82
CA VAL A 118 0.19 2.14 -18.48
C VAL A 118 0.98 1.02 -19.14
N ALA A 119 1.41 1.21 -20.40
CA ALA A 119 2.25 0.23 -21.08
C ALA A 119 3.65 0.10 -20.43
N VAL A 120 4.23 1.18 -19.91
CA VAL A 120 5.47 1.15 -19.11
C VAL A 120 5.28 0.33 -17.83
N ALA A 121 4.15 0.49 -17.14
CA ALA A 121 3.80 -0.31 -15.97
C ALA A 121 3.61 -1.79 -16.32
N ALA A 122 2.90 -2.09 -17.41
CA ALA A 122 2.66 -3.45 -17.88
C ALA A 122 3.92 -4.19 -18.30
N ALA A 123 4.89 -3.50 -18.89
CA ALA A 123 6.17 -4.09 -19.28
C ALA A 123 7.00 -4.52 -18.07
N ARG A 124 6.82 -3.87 -16.92
CA ARG A 124 7.52 -4.20 -15.66
C ARG A 124 6.82 -5.31 -14.87
N GLU A 125 5.50 -5.29 -14.88
CA GLU A 125 4.69 -6.21 -14.09
C GLU A 125 3.60 -6.87 -14.97
N PRO A 126 4.00 -7.73 -15.94
CA PRO A 126 3.08 -8.30 -16.93
C PRO A 126 2.03 -9.24 -16.33
N GLN A 127 2.20 -9.67 -15.08
CA GLN A 127 1.26 -10.56 -14.37
C GLN A 127 0.16 -9.80 -13.61
N ARG A 128 0.28 -8.46 -13.48
CA ARG A 128 -0.74 -7.66 -12.81
C ARG A 128 -1.99 -7.49 -13.66
N ARG A 129 -3.12 -7.34 -12.99
CA ARG A 129 -4.40 -7.05 -13.66
C ARG A 129 -4.38 -5.63 -14.25
N PRO A 130 -5.08 -5.40 -15.37
CA PRO A 130 -5.14 -4.07 -16.00
C PRO A 130 -5.55 -2.93 -15.05
N SER A 131 -6.49 -3.19 -14.13
CA SER A 131 -6.93 -2.21 -13.14
C SER A 131 -5.84 -1.84 -12.11
N GLU A 132 -5.00 -2.81 -11.74
CA GLU A 132 -3.88 -2.59 -10.83
C GLU A 132 -2.74 -1.82 -11.52
N LEU A 133 -2.50 -2.12 -12.80
CA LEU A 133 -1.53 -1.38 -13.63
C LEU A 133 -1.96 0.08 -13.81
N LEU A 134 -3.25 0.31 -14.08
CA LEU A 134 -3.79 1.65 -14.20
C LEU A 134 -3.65 2.42 -12.88
N GLY A 135 -4.04 1.83 -11.75
CA GLY A 135 -3.91 2.46 -10.44
C GLY A 135 -2.46 2.80 -10.09
N ALA A 136 -1.50 1.91 -10.41
CA ALA A 136 -0.08 2.18 -10.21
C ALA A 136 0.43 3.32 -11.11
N ALA A 137 -0.02 3.36 -12.37
CA ALA A 137 0.32 4.42 -13.32
C ALA A 137 -0.26 5.78 -12.87
N GLU A 138 -1.54 5.82 -12.45
CA GLU A 138 -2.18 7.02 -11.89
C GLU A 138 -1.42 7.54 -10.68
N GLN A 139 -1.08 6.68 -9.73
CA GLN A 139 -0.33 7.06 -8.53
C GLN A 139 1.07 7.58 -8.90
N GLY A 140 1.79 6.87 -9.78
CA GLY A 140 3.13 7.28 -10.22
C GLY A 140 3.13 8.65 -10.89
N VAL A 141 2.20 8.89 -11.81
CA VAL A 141 2.05 10.20 -12.48
C VAL A 141 1.66 11.29 -11.47
N TRP A 142 0.70 11.03 -10.59
CA TRP A 142 0.27 11.97 -9.58
C TRP A 142 1.42 12.42 -8.66
N GLU A 143 2.21 11.48 -8.16
CA GLU A 143 3.35 11.78 -7.30
C GLU A 143 4.46 12.55 -8.05
N LEU A 144 4.75 12.19 -9.30
CA LEU A 144 5.75 12.87 -10.12
C LEU A 144 5.34 14.30 -10.48
N LEU A 145 4.05 14.55 -10.75
CA LEU A 145 3.52 15.90 -10.98
C LEU A 145 3.68 16.76 -9.71
N HIS A 146 3.34 16.21 -8.52
CA HIS A 146 3.49 16.93 -7.27
C HIS A 146 4.95 17.18 -6.88
N ALA A 147 5.85 16.28 -7.27
CA ALA A 147 7.30 16.45 -7.10
C ALA A 147 7.92 17.42 -8.12
N GLY A 148 7.14 17.95 -9.09
CA GLY A 148 7.63 18.81 -10.14
C GLY A 148 8.58 18.12 -11.12
N ARG A 149 8.50 16.79 -11.24
CA ARG A 149 9.34 15.98 -12.15
C ARG A 149 8.66 15.73 -13.50
N LEU A 150 7.36 15.93 -13.58
CA LEU A 150 6.56 15.87 -14.80
C LEU A 150 5.69 17.11 -14.94
N ARG A 151 5.33 17.42 -16.18
CA ARG A 151 4.26 18.34 -16.55
C ARG A 151 3.15 17.56 -17.26
N LEU A 152 1.90 17.89 -16.95
CA LEU A 152 0.72 17.33 -17.60
C LEU A 152 0.27 18.27 -18.72
N LEU A 153 0.13 17.74 -19.92
CA LEU A 153 -0.28 18.49 -21.09
C LEU A 153 -1.60 17.94 -21.64
N ARG A 154 -2.43 18.82 -22.16
CA ARG A 154 -3.61 18.46 -22.95
C ARG A 154 -3.61 19.23 -24.24
N HIS A 155 -3.62 18.51 -25.37
CA HIS A 155 -3.46 19.11 -26.70
C HIS A 155 -2.19 19.99 -26.86
N GLY A 156 -1.12 19.63 -26.12
CA GLY A 156 0.14 20.38 -26.11
C GLY A 156 0.19 21.59 -25.17
N GLU A 157 -0.91 21.91 -24.49
CA GLU A 157 -0.97 22.99 -23.49
C GLU A 157 -0.87 22.43 -22.08
N GLU A 158 -0.13 23.12 -21.19
CA GLU A 158 0.03 22.71 -19.81
C GLU A 158 -1.29 22.79 -19.04
N VAL A 159 -1.63 21.69 -18.37
CA VAL A 159 -2.82 21.61 -17.51
C VAL A 159 -2.52 22.25 -16.17
N PRO A 160 -3.29 23.28 -15.73
CA PRO A 160 -3.09 23.89 -14.44
C PRO A 160 -3.33 22.90 -13.29
N ARG A 161 -2.61 23.08 -12.18
CA ARG A 161 -2.58 22.14 -11.03
C ARG A 161 -3.96 21.80 -10.49
N GLU A 162 -4.87 22.78 -10.46
CA GLU A 162 -6.23 22.61 -9.97
C GLU A 162 -7.07 21.66 -10.84
N ARG A 163 -6.62 21.40 -12.07
CA ARG A 163 -7.26 20.50 -13.03
C ARG A 163 -6.60 19.14 -13.17
N TRP A 164 -5.50 18.87 -12.47
CA TRP A 164 -4.83 17.58 -12.58
C TRP A 164 -5.74 16.42 -12.18
N GLN A 165 -6.38 16.54 -11.02
CA GLN A 165 -7.24 15.48 -10.49
C GLN A 165 -8.38 15.09 -11.45
N PRO A 166 -9.25 16.00 -11.93
CA PRO A 166 -10.33 15.63 -12.85
C PRO A 166 -9.81 15.09 -14.20
N VAL A 167 -8.63 15.52 -14.66
CA VAL A 167 -8.02 14.98 -15.87
C VAL A 167 -7.52 13.56 -15.65
N LEU A 168 -6.81 13.29 -14.56
CA LEU A 168 -6.26 11.96 -14.25
C LEU A 168 -7.35 10.94 -13.87
N LEU A 169 -8.44 11.36 -13.24
CA LEU A 169 -9.58 10.49 -12.93
C LEU A 169 -10.47 10.17 -14.14
N SER A 170 -10.24 10.84 -15.27
CA SER A 170 -10.99 10.58 -16.50
C SER A 170 -10.43 9.37 -17.23
N TRP A 171 -11.22 8.31 -17.39
CA TRP A 171 -10.85 7.14 -18.19
C TRP A 171 -10.40 7.50 -19.61
N LEU A 172 -11.02 8.50 -20.23
CA LEU A 172 -10.68 8.95 -21.58
C LEU A 172 -9.24 9.47 -21.67
N SER A 173 -8.71 10.04 -20.60
CA SER A 173 -7.31 10.51 -20.56
C SER A 173 -6.30 9.36 -20.66
N TRP A 174 -6.68 8.16 -20.22
CA TRP A 174 -5.83 6.96 -20.20
C TRP A 174 -6.01 6.04 -21.44
N THR A 175 -6.97 6.34 -22.29
CA THR A 175 -7.24 5.55 -23.51
C THR A 175 -6.96 6.33 -24.80
N GLY A 176 -6.84 7.65 -24.69
CA GLY A 176 -6.58 8.55 -25.81
C GLY A 176 -5.11 9.00 -25.89
N THR A 177 -4.85 9.86 -26.86
CA THR A 177 -3.54 10.49 -27.08
C THR A 177 -3.53 12.00 -26.78
N GLU A 178 -4.66 12.54 -26.34
CA GLU A 178 -4.85 13.97 -26.10
C GLU A 178 -4.16 14.48 -24.85
N VAL A 179 -4.03 13.61 -23.85
CA VAL A 179 -3.37 13.91 -22.58
C VAL A 179 -2.01 13.22 -22.55
N THR A 180 -0.98 14.02 -22.38
CA THR A 180 0.40 13.56 -22.35
C THR A 180 1.11 14.05 -21.10
N VAL A 181 2.19 13.41 -20.75
CA VAL A 181 3.14 13.84 -19.71
C VAL A 181 4.51 14.01 -20.35
N GLU A 182 5.25 15.01 -19.88
CA GLU A 182 6.65 15.24 -20.27
C GLU A 182 7.51 15.49 -19.03
N ALA A 183 8.80 15.27 -19.15
CA ALA A 183 9.76 15.62 -18.10
C ALA A 183 9.79 17.15 -17.89
N ALA A 184 9.77 17.58 -16.63
CA ALA A 184 9.76 19.00 -16.25
C ALA A 184 11.16 19.61 -16.30
#